data_f9fd4fb8148d5b09c02b6497092cdf34
#
_entry.id   f9fd4fb8148d5b09c02b6497092cdf34
#
_cell.length_a   1.000
_cell.length_b   1.000
_cell.length_c   1.000
_cell.angle_alpha   90.00
_cell.angle_beta   90.00
_cell.angle_gamma   90.00
#
_symmetry.space_group_name_H-M   'P 1'
#
loop_
_entity.id
_entity.type
_entity.pdbx_description
1 polymer ?
#
loop_
_entity_poly.entity_id
_entity_poly.type
_entity_poly.pdbx_seq_one_letter_code
_entity_poly.pdbx_strand_id
1 'polypeptide(L)'
;MKKTLQIANGFALVFTIIFNYVSNTGVFNGKTIGNVSDQYHTLITPAGYAFSIWGLIYLLLLGFVYYTGRSLFNADKNETDGFVEKIGWWFVVSCFANCAWIVAWLYGFSGISVLILVVAMISLVKVLLEALKYNNSTAEKWFINIPFQIYA
;
A
#
# COMPACT_ATOMS: atom_id res chain seq x y z
N MET A 1 -3.32 15.82 15.54
CA MET A 1 -2.55 14.67 15.02
C MET A 1 -3.35 13.80 14.05
N LYS A 2 -4.59 13.46 14.37
CA LYS A 2 -5.51 12.68 13.54
C LYS A 2 -5.69 13.23 12.10
N LYS A 3 -6.02 14.49 11.93
CA LYS A 3 -6.17 15.13 10.62
C LYS A 3 -4.87 15.08 9.81
N THR A 4 -3.73 15.29 10.46
CA THR A 4 -2.41 15.19 9.83
C THR A 4 -2.16 13.78 9.29
N LEU A 5 -2.49 12.75 10.06
CA LEU A 5 -2.36 11.35 9.64
C LEU A 5 -3.29 11.01 8.47
N GLN A 6 -4.52 11.48 8.48
CA GLN A 6 -5.47 11.26 7.37
C GLN A 6 -4.97 11.90 6.07
N ILE A 7 -4.47 13.12 6.15
CA ILE A 7 -3.89 13.83 4.99
C ILE A 7 -2.62 13.12 4.53
N ALA A 8 -1.74 12.73 5.46
CA ALA A 8 -0.51 12.02 5.15
C ALA A 8 -0.77 10.66 4.48
N ASN A 9 -1.74 9.91 4.97
CA ASN A 9 -2.14 8.63 4.37
C ASN A 9 -2.67 8.81 2.94
N GLY A 10 -3.52 9.81 2.73
CA GLY A 10 -4.04 10.14 1.40
C GLY A 10 -2.94 10.56 0.44
N PHE A 11 -2.07 11.45 0.85
CA PHE A 11 -0.94 11.92 0.06
C PHE A 11 0.03 10.78 -0.28
N ALA A 12 0.41 9.97 0.73
CA ALA A 12 1.32 8.85 0.55
C ALA A 12 0.74 7.82 -0.44
N LEU A 13 -0.55 7.51 -0.36
CA LEU A 13 -1.19 6.58 -1.28
C LEU A 13 -1.22 7.12 -2.71
N VAL A 14 -1.67 8.36 -2.91
CA VAL A 14 -1.71 8.98 -4.23
C VAL A 14 -0.31 9.05 -4.85
N PHE A 15 0.69 9.45 -4.07
CA PHE A 15 2.08 9.44 -4.49
C PHE A 15 2.54 8.04 -4.91
N THR A 16 2.22 7.02 -4.13
CA THR A 16 2.58 5.62 -4.42
C THR A 16 1.93 5.13 -5.71
N ILE A 17 0.66 5.44 -5.95
CA ILE A 17 -0.05 5.07 -7.17
C ILE A 17 0.59 5.72 -8.39
N ILE A 18 0.84 7.02 -8.34
CA ILE A 18 1.49 7.75 -9.43
C ILE A 18 2.89 7.20 -9.67
N PHE A 19 3.66 6.99 -8.61
CA PHE A 19 5.00 6.44 -8.69
C PHE A 19 5.03 5.05 -9.32
N ASN A 20 4.11 4.17 -8.91
CA ASN A 20 3.98 2.83 -9.50
C ASN A 20 3.60 2.90 -10.98
N TYR A 21 2.67 3.76 -11.35
CA TYR A 21 2.30 3.97 -12.76
C TYR A 21 3.51 4.44 -13.58
N VAL A 22 4.19 5.48 -13.12
CA VAL A 22 5.38 6.04 -13.81
C VAL A 22 6.48 4.99 -13.92
N SER A 23 6.70 4.19 -12.89
CA SER A 23 7.72 3.13 -12.90
C SER A 23 7.48 2.06 -13.97
N ASN A 24 6.22 1.84 -14.33
CA ASN A 24 5.85 0.88 -15.38
C ASN A 24 5.87 1.47 -16.80
N THR A 25 6.22 2.74 -16.98
CA THR A 25 6.42 3.37 -18.29
C THR A 25 7.84 3.20 -18.85
N GLY A 26 8.74 2.55 -18.08
CA GLY A 26 10.14 2.39 -18.47
C GLY A 26 11.03 3.61 -18.18
N VAL A 27 10.53 4.62 -17.44
CA VAL A 27 11.31 5.82 -17.08
C VAL A 27 12.50 5.47 -16.18
N PHE A 28 12.34 4.49 -15.30
CA PHE A 28 13.42 4.01 -14.45
C PHE A 28 14.15 2.85 -15.14
N ASN A 29 15.41 3.08 -15.51
CA ASN A 29 16.31 2.09 -16.09
C ASN A 29 15.78 1.40 -17.37
N GLY A 30 14.80 2.00 -18.06
CA GLY A 30 14.22 1.45 -19.28
C GLY A 30 13.45 0.14 -19.14
N LYS A 31 13.09 -0.25 -17.91
CA LYS A 31 12.43 -1.54 -17.60
C LYS A 31 11.15 -1.35 -16.81
N THR A 32 10.20 -2.28 -16.99
CA THR A 32 9.04 -2.40 -16.13
C THR A 32 9.27 -3.45 -15.04
N ILE A 33 8.43 -3.46 -14.01
CA ILE A 33 8.49 -4.48 -12.95
C ILE A 33 8.37 -5.89 -13.54
N GLY A 34 7.46 -6.07 -14.49
CA GLY A 34 7.28 -7.35 -15.20
C GLY A 34 8.50 -7.75 -16.00
N ASN A 35 9.12 -6.81 -16.74
CA ASN A 35 10.32 -7.12 -17.52
C ASN A 35 11.50 -7.59 -16.65
N VAL A 36 11.66 -7.03 -15.46
CA VAL A 36 12.70 -7.49 -14.52
C VAL A 36 12.37 -8.88 -14.00
N SER A 37 11.11 -9.14 -13.67
CA SER A 37 10.66 -10.46 -13.24
C SER A 37 10.90 -11.53 -14.32
N ASP A 38 10.65 -11.20 -15.59
CA ASP A 38 10.83 -12.12 -16.72
C ASP A 38 12.30 -12.50 -16.96
N GLN A 39 13.25 -11.71 -16.45
CA GLN A 39 14.69 -12.04 -16.52
C GLN A 39 15.09 -13.17 -15.55
N TYR A 40 14.31 -13.41 -14.51
CA TYR A 40 14.55 -14.47 -13.55
C TYR A 40 13.68 -15.69 -13.86
N HIS A 41 14.11 -16.51 -14.82
CA HIS A 41 13.41 -17.73 -15.22
C HIS A 41 13.52 -18.83 -14.17
N THR A 42 12.64 -18.80 -13.18
CA THR A 42 12.51 -19.85 -12.17
C THR A 42 11.08 -20.39 -12.15
N LEU A 43 10.88 -21.59 -11.60
CA LEU A 43 9.55 -22.20 -11.47
C LEU A 43 8.56 -21.39 -10.64
N ILE A 44 9.07 -20.48 -9.81
CA ILE A 44 8.26 -19.64 -8.91
C ILE A 44 8.22 -18.17 -9.35
N THR A 45 8.80 -17.82 -10.51
CA THR A 45 8.71 -16.46 -11.06
C THR A 45 7.27 -16.15 -11.47
N PRO A 46 6.61 -15.12 -10.91
CA PRO A 46 5.26 -14.76 -11.31
C PRO A 46 5.20 -14.34 -12.76
N ALA A 47 4.13 -14.69 -13.45
CA ALA A 47 3.85 -14.16 -14.79
C ALA A 47 3.62 -12.64 -14.71
N GLY A 48 3.99 -11.91 -15.78
CA GLY A 48 3.88 -10.44 -15.81
C GLY A 48 2.47 -9.93 -15.48
N TYR A 49 1.41 -10.63 -15.92
CA TYR A 49 0.03 -10.25 -15.61
C TYR A 49 -0.32 -10.37 -14.13
N ALA A 50 0.41 -11.17 -13.34
CA ALA A 50 0.18 -11.31 -11.90
C ALA A 50 0.38 -9.98 -11.17
N PHE A 51 1.23 -9.09 -11.70
CA PHE A 51 1.44 -7.76 -11.14
C PHE A 51 0.22 -6.84 -11.30
N SER A 52 -0.76 -7.19 -12.12
CA SER A 52 -2.01 -6.44 -12.26
C SER A 52 -2.86 -6.45 -10.98
N ILE A 53 -2.61 -7.37 -10.05
CA ILE A 53 -3.23 -7.39 -8.73
C ILE A 53 -2.98 -6.08 -7.96
N TRP A 54 -1.88 -5.38 -8.26
CA TRP A 54 -1.60 -4.06 -7.68
C TRP A 54 -2.70 -3.05 -7.98
N GLY A 55 -3.31 -3.11 -9.16
CA GLY A 55 -4.46 -2.28 -9.51
C GLY A 55 -5.64 -2.49 -8.57
N LEU A 56 -5.96 -3.75 -8.26
CA LEU A 56 -7.01 -4.10 -7.31
C LEU A 56 -6.66 -3.60 -5.90
N ILE A 57 -5.42 -3.82 -5.46
CA ILE A 57 -4.93 -3.37 -4.16
C ILE A 57 -5.06 -1.86 -4.02
N TYR A 58 -4.64 -1.10 -5.02
CA TYR A 58 -4.73 0.37 -5.00
C TYR A 58 -6.16 0.87 -4.99
N LEU A 59 -7.07 0.22 -5.73
CA LEU A 59 -8.48 0.54 -5.71
C LEU A 59 -9.09 0.37 -4.31
N LEU A 60 -8.75 -0.74 -3.65
CA LEU A 60 -9.20 -1.03 -2.28
C LEU A 60 -8.60 -0.04 -1.27
N LEU A 61 -7.33 0.34 -1.42
CA LEU A 61 -6.67 1.32 -0.57
C LEU A 61 -7.22 2.74 -0.78
N LEU A 62 -7.64 3.10 -2.00
CA LEU A 62 -8.36 4.34 -2.25
C LEU A 62 -9.69 4.37 -1.49
N GLY A 63 -10.42 3.26 -1.48
CA GLY A 63 -11.62 3.10 -0.67
C GLY A 63 -11.33 3.27 0.82
N PHE A 64 -10.25 2.69 1.32
CA PHE A 64 -9.80 2.85 2.71
C PHE A 64 -9.51 4.31 3.05
N VAL A 65 -8.71 4.99 2.23
CA VAL A 65 -8.36 6.41 2.46
C VAL A 65 -9.60 7.30 2.39
N TYR A 66 -10.48 7.06 1.43
CA TYR A 66 -11.76 7.77 1.35
C TYR A 66 -12.61 7.58 2.60
N TYR A 67 -12.76 6.33 3.03
CA TYR A 67 -13.58 5.98 4.20
C TYR A 67 -13.03 6.61 5.49
N THR A 68 -11.73 6.51 5.73
CA THR A 68 -11.09 7.07 6.91
C THR A 68 -10.93 8.59 6.86
N GLY A 69 -10.85 9.17 5.65
CA GLY A 69 -10.69 10.61 5.43
C GLY A 69 -12.00 11.40 5.45
N ARG A 70 -13.16 10.74 5.39
CA ARG A 70 -14.46 11.43 5.32
C ARG A 70 -14.77 12.30 6.54
N SER A 71 -14.18 12.01 7.69
CA SER A 71 -14.32 12.84 8.89
C SER A 71 -13.63 14.21 8.79
N LEU A 72 -12.72 14.39 7.83
CA LEU A 72 -12.13 15.70 7.52
C LEU A 72 -13.17 16.69 6.97
N PHE A 73 -14.16 16.18 6.25
CA PHE A 73 -15.19 16.96 5.58
C PHE A 73 -16.53 16.95 6.35
N ASN A 74 -16.72 15.97 7.21
CA ASN A 74 -17.98 15.78 7.94
C ASN A 74 -17.68 15.30 9.37
N ALA A 75 -17.84 16.21 10.35
CA ALA A 75 -17.52 15.95 11.75
C ALA A 75 -18.37 14.85 12.41
N ASP A 76 -19.54 14.53 11.83
CA ASP A 76 -20.43 13.49 12.36
C ASP A 76 -19.97 12.05 12.05
N LYS A 77 -18.91 11.89 11.26
CA LYS A 77 -18.39 10.58 10.82
C LYS A 77 -17.04 10.26 11.45
N ASN A 78 -16.95 10.32 12.78
CA ASN A 78 -15.71 10.12 13.54
C ASN A 78 -15.42 8.65 13.92
N GLU A 79 -16.18 7.69 13.42
CA GLU A 79 -16.10 6.29 13.83
C GLU A 79 -14.71 5.64 13.64
N THR A 80 -13.98 6.08 12.60
CA THR A 80 -12.67 5.52 12.24
C THR A 80 -11.47 6.32 12.75
N ASP A 81 -11.72 7.40 13.47
CA ASP A 81 -10.65 8.30 13.91
C ASP A 81 -9.65 7.62 14.86
N GLY A 82 -10.16 6.81 15.79
CA GLY A 82 -9.31 6.01 16.68
C GLY A 82 -8.44 4.99 15.94
N PHE A 83 -8.93 4.42 14.84
CA PHE A 83 -8.15 3.52 14.00
C PHE A 83 -6.99 4.25 13.32
N VAL A 84 -7.23 5.40 12.73
CA VAL A 84 -6.19 6.21 12.08
C VAL A 84 -5.07 6.59 13.05
N GLU A 85 -5.41 6.96 14.29
CA GLU A 85 -4.42 7.27 15.31
C GLU A 85 -3.61 6.03 15.75
N LYS A 86 -4.23 4.85 15.82
CA LYS A 86 -3.56 3.60 16.20
C LYS A 86 -2.59 3.09 15.16
N ILE A 87 -2.93 3.16 13.88
CA ILE A 87 -1.99 2.81 12.81
C ILE A 87 -0.85 3.83 12.70
N GLY A 88 -1.10 5.08 13.15
CA GLY A 88 -0.11 6.15 13.12
C GLY A 88 0.55 6.30 11.75
N TRP A 89 1.87 6.25 11.72
CA TRP A 89 2.66 6.40 10.50
C TRP A 89 2.95 5.09 9.75
N TRP A 90 2.49 3.94 10.26
CA TRP A 90 2.81 2.63 9.67
C TRP A 90 2.32 2.49 8.23
N PHE A 91 1.16 3.03 7.91
CA PHE A 91 0.65 3.03 6.54
C PHE A 91 1.52 3.88 5.61
N VAL A 92 1.94 5.06 6.06
CA VAL A 92 2.85 5.93 5.30
C VAL A 92 4.20 5.23 5.08
N VAL A 93 4.74 4.59 6.10
CA VAL A 93 5.99 3.80 6.00
C VAL A 93 5.82 2.69 4.96
N SER A 94 4.71 1.97 4.95
CA SER A 94 4.46 0.93 3.95
C SER A 94 4.41 1.49 2.51
N CYS A 95 3.81 2.66 2.31
CA CYS A 95 3.76 3.31 1.01
C CYS A 95 5.16 3.70 0.51
N PHE A 96 5.98 4.33 1.34
CA PHE A 96 7.35 4.69 0.99
C PHE A 96 8.25 3.46 0.80
N ALA A 97 8.08 2.43 1.62
CA ALA A 97 8.79 1.17 1.45
C ALA A 97 8.45 0.51 0.10
N ASN A 98 7.18 0.57 -0.32
CA ASN A 98 6.76 0.07 -1.62
C ASN A 98 7.44 0.83 -2.77
N CYS A 99 7.49 2.16 -2.70
CA CYS A 99 8.20 2.98 -3.69
C CYS A 99 9.70 2.66 -3.72
N ALA A 100 10.35 2.55 -2.57
CA ALA A 100 11.75 2.19 -2.46
C ALA A 100 12.03 0.79 -3.02
N TRP A 101 11.13 -0.16 -2.77
CA TRP A 101 11.22 -1.51 -3.34
C TRP A 101 11.20 -1.49 -4.87
N ILE A 102 10.28 -0.71 -5.47
CA ILE A 102 10.19 -0.59 -6.93
C ILE A 102 11.53 -0.12 -7.51
N VAL A 103 12.14 0.91 -6.91
CA VAL A 103 13.44 1.42 -7.36
C VAL A 103 14.52 0.34 -7.24
N ALA A 104 14.64 -0.30 -6.06
CA ALA A 104 15.64 -1.35 -5.84
C ALA A 104 15.46 -2.52 -6.82
N TRP A 105 14.21 -2.90 -7.10
CA TRP A 105 13.89 -3.97 -8.04
C TRP A 105 14.27 -3.62 -9.48
N LEU A 106 13.91 -2.43 -9.94
CA LEU A 106 14.18 -1.98 -11.31
C LEU A 106 15.67 -1.79 -11.61
N TYR A 107 16.47 -1.44 -10.59
CA TYR A 107 17.92 -1.31 -10.71
C TYR A 107 18.70 -2.58 -10.37
N GLY A 108 18.00 -3.70 -10.12
CA GLY A 108 18.62 -5.00 -9.93
C GLY A 108 19.24 -5.24 -8.54
N PHE A 109 18.93 -4.42 -7.55
CA PHE A 109 19.40 -4.59 -6.17
C PHE A 109 18.56 -5.62 -5.40
N SER A 110 18.62 -6.88 -5.82
CA SER A 110 17.76 -7.95 -5.29
C SER A 110 17.85 -8.12 -3.78
N GLY A 111 19.06 -8.10 -3.20
CA GLY A 111 19.24 -8.24 -1.75
C GLY A 111 18.59 -7.09 -0.97
N ILE A 112 18.80 -5.86 -1.42
CA ILE A 112 18.22 -4.67 -0.80
C ILE A 112 16.69 -4.68 -0.97
N SER A 113 16.18 -5.11 -2.13
CA SER A 113 14.74 -5.19 -2.39
C SER A 113 14.04 -6.15 -1.41
N VAL A 114 14.66 -7.28 -1.07
CA VAL A 114 14.12 -8.22 -0.08
C VAL A 114 14.04 -7.57 1.30
N LEU A 115 15.07 -6.85 1.74
CA LEU A 115 15.07 -6.15 3.03
C LEU A 115 13.95 -5.09 3.09
N ILE A 116 13.77 -4.34 2.00
CA ILE A 116 12.70 -3.33 1.90
C ILE A 116 11.32 -4.00 1.95
N LEU A 117 11.14 -5.14 1.28
CA LEU A 117 9.89 -5.91 1.36
C LEU A 117 9.59 -6.38 2.78
N VAL A 118 10.61 -6.80 3.53
CA VAL A 118 10.42 -7.18 4.95
C VAL A 118 9.92 -5.99 5.77
N VAL A 119 10.49 -4.80 5.57
CA VAL A 119 10.03 -3.58 6.24
C VAL A 119 8.58 -3.25 5.85
N ALA A 120 8.25 -3.33 4.55
CA ALA A 120 6.89 -3.11 4.06
C ALA A 120 5.92 -4.12 4.69
N MET A 121 6.29 -5.40 4.72
CA MET A 121 5.48 -6.47 5.31
C MET A 121 5.22 -6.23 6.80
N ILE A 122 6.25 -5.90 7.57
CA ILE A 122 6.10 -5.60 9.00
C ILE A 122 5.14 -4.44 9.21
N SER A 123 5.29 -3.37 8.42
CA SER A 123 4.41 -2.20 8.48
C SER A 123 2.96 -2.57 8.18
N LEU A 124 2.72 -3.36 7.14
CA LEU A 124 1.38 -3.81 6.76
C LEU A 124 0.77 -4.76 7.78
N VAL A 125 1.55 -5.67 8.37
CA VAL A 125 1.07 -6.55 9.44
C VAL A 125 0.64 -5.75 10.66
N LYS A 126 1.39 -4.70 11.03
CA LYS A 126 0.98 -3.78 12.09
C LYS A 126 -0.37 -3.13 11.81
N VAL A 127 -0.55 -2.61 10.60
CA VAL A 127 -1.83 -2.00 10.17
C VAL A 127 -2.95 -3.05 10.18
N LEU A 128 -2.70 -4.25 9.65
CA LEU A 128 -3.67 -5.34 9.61
C LEU A 128 -4.11 -5.78 11.02
N LEU A 129 -3.18 -5.94 11.95
CA LEU A 129 -3.51 -6.31 13.33
C LEU A 129 -4.41 -5.27 14.01
N GLU A 130 -4.18 -3.98 13.74
CA GLU A 130 -5.09 -2.94 14.22
C GLU A 130 -6.43 -2.96 13.48
N ALA A 131 -6.44 -3.21 12.17
CA ALA A 131 -7.66 -3.32 11.37
C ALA A 131 -8.57 -4.45 11.87
N LEU A 132 -8.00 -5.60 12.22
CA LEU A 132 -8.78 -6.74 12.71
C LEU A 132 -9.47 -6.49 14.05
N LYS A 133 -8.97 -5.53 14.86
CA LYS A 133 -9.62 -5.10 16.10
C LYS A 133 -10.85 -4.23 15.85
N TYR A 134 -10.94 -3.61 14.68
CA TYR A 134 -12.03 -2.75 14.24
C TYR A 134 -12.99 -3.51 13.32
N ASN A 135 -13.84 -4.34 13.89
CA ASN A 135 -14.79 -5.16 13.13
C ASN A 135 -16.22 -4.94 13.61
N ASN A 136 -16.62 -3.68 13.76
CA ASN A 136 -17.89 -3.31 14.35
C ASN A 136 -19.02 -3.13 13.34
N SER A 137 -18.70 -2.85 12.05
CA SER A 137 -19.72 -2.66 11.01
C SER A 137 -19.32 -3.33 9.69
N THR A 138 -20.33 -3.57 8.84
CA THR A 138 -20.10 -4.11 7.48
C THR A 138 -19.21 -3.17 6.65
N ALA A 139 -19.40 -1.85 6.79
CA ALA A 139 -18.59 -0.85 6.08
C ALA A 139 -17.11 -0.90 6.51
N GLU A 140 -16.82 -1.03 7.81
CA GLU A 140 -15.45 -1.16 8.32
C GLU A 140 -14.77 -2.42 7.78
N LYS A 141 -15.50 -3.52 7.72
CA LYS A 141 -14.99 -4.77 7.16
C LYS A 141 -14.58 -4.60 5.69
N TRP A 142 -15.39 -3.94 4.88
CA TRP A 142 -15.12 -3.73 3.45
C TRP A 142 -14.03 -2.70 3.18
N PHE A 143 -13.97 -1.61 3.94
CA PHE A 143 -13.07 -0.50 3.67
C PHE A 143 -11.78 -0.52 4.48
N ILE A 144 -11.73 -1.29 5.57
CA ILE A 144 -10.55 -1.39 6.44
C ILE A 144 -9.95 -2.80 6.39
N ASN A 145 -10.73 -3.81 6.76
CA ASN A 145 -10.18 -5.16 6.93
C ASN A 145 -9.77 -5.82 5.60
N ILE A 146 -10.67 -5.83 4.61
CA ILE A 146 -10.43 -6.48 3.33
C ILE A 146 -9.26 -5.90 2.56
N PRO A 147 -9.11 -4.56 2.41
CA PRO A 147 -7.96 -3.98 1.74
C PRO A 147 -6.62 -4.46 2.30
N PHE A 148 -6.48 -4.46 3.61
CA PHE A 148 -5.23 -4.88 4.25
C PHE A 148 -5.03 -6.39 4.30
N GLN A 149 -6.09 -7.18 4.33
CA GLN A 149 -5.99 -8.64 4.18
C GLN A 149 -5.49 -9.04 2.78
N ILE A 150 -5.91 -8.34 1.75
CA ILE A 150 -5.48 -8.58 0.37
C ILE A 150 -4.07 -8.03 0.14
N TYR A 151 -3.77 -6.83 0.68
CA TYR A 151 -2.48 -6.18 0.48
C TYR A 151 -1.36 -6.87 1.26
N ALA A 152 -1.64 -7.27 2.49
CA ALA A 152 -0.67 -8.02 3.28
C ALA A 152 -0.64 -9.48 2.87
#